data_dbddcc7ee531b1adf121bfff68e591bd
#
_entry.id   dbddcc7ee531b1adf121bfff68e591bd
#
_cell.length_a   1.000
_cell.length_b   1.000
_cell.length_c   1.000
_cell.angle_alpha   90.00
_cell.angle_beta   90.00
_cell.angle_gamma   90.00
#
_symmetry.space_group_name_H-M   'P 1'
#
loop_
_entity.id
_entity.type
_entity.pdbx_description
1 polymer ?
#
loop_
_entity_poly.entity_id
_entity_poly.type
_entity_poly.pdbx_seq_one_letter_code
_entity_poly.pdbx_strand_id
1 'polypeptide(L)'
;MKIASIDIGTNAIKSKIFETSPSSISFIGGIRSPIRLGEEVFKNGYLSDAKLKELVKTIKKYQKTFRNEGIELYEIVATSAFRNSNNSEDARRYLENKINHPVRIISGLEEAKLISYHPKAQSNINKIYVDVGGGSTECYIFENGKHSIQSFQLGAVRLMLKKDKKS
;
A
#
# COMPACT_ATOMS: atom_id res chain seq x y z
N MET A 1 3.20 -1.66 -23.39
CA MET A 1 2.62 -2.72 -22.52
C MET A 1 1.94 -2.05 -21.34
N LYS A 2 0.79 -2.56 -20.91
CA LYS A 2 0.15 -2.06 -19.68
C LYS A 2 0.57 -2.89 -18.48
N ILE A 3 0.87 -2.21 -17.37
CA ILE A 3 1.17 -2.82 -16.08
C ILE A 3 0.35 -2.18 -14.98
N ALA A 4 0.19 -2.86 -13.85
CA ALA A 4 -0.52 -2.28 -12.70
C ALA A 4 0.15 -2.61 -11.37
N SER A 5 -0.23 -1.87 -10.33
CA SER A 5 0.05 -2.20 -8.94
C SER A 5 -1.23 -2.15 -8.12
N ILE A 6 -1.32 -3.00 -7.10
CA ILE A 6 -2.36 -2.93 -6.07
C ILE A 6 -1.67 -2.70 -4.73
N ASP A 7 -2.02 -1.60 -4.07
CA ASP A 7 -1.59 -1.26 -2.71
C ASP A 7 -2.75 -1.54 -1.74
N ILE A 8 -2.57 -2.51 -0.86
CA ILE A 8 -3.50 -2.82 0.24
C ILE A 8 -3.12 -1.95 1.43
N GLY A 9 -3.62 -0.73 1.43
CA GLY A 9 -3.35 0.26 2.47
C GLY A 9 -4.27 0.16 3.68
N THR A 10 -3.97 0.95 4.68
CA THR A 10 -4.71 1.01 5.95
C THR A 10 -6.17 1.47 5.80
N ASN A 11 -6.41 2.48 4.97
CA ASN A 11 -7.75 3.08 4.77
C ASN A 11 -8.44 2.61 3.49
N ALA A 12 -7.67 2.33 2.45
CA ALA A 12 -8.20 1.96 1.14
C ALA A 12 -7.24 1.04 0.41
N ILE A 13 -7.79 0.20 -0.48
CA ILE A 13 -7.02 -0.44 -1.53
C ILE A 13 -6.96 0.52 -2.70
N LYS A 14 -5.78 0.67 -3.25
CA LYS A 14 -5.53 1.50 -4.42
C LYS A 14 -4.88 0.67 -5.51
N SER A 15 -5.22 0.93 -6.74
CA SER A 15 -4.48 0.43 -7.90
C SER A 15 -4.06 1.61 -8.75
N LYS A 16 -2.86 1.52 -9.31
CA LYS A 16 -2.38 2.42 -10.36
C LYS A 16 -2.07 1.60 -11.60
N ILE A 17 -2.45 2.12 -12.75
CA ILE A 17 -2.27 1.50 -14.06
C ILE A 17 -1.35 2.40 -14.87
N PHE A 18 -0.35 1.80 -15.49
CA PHE A 18 0.64 2.49 -16.30
C PHE A 18 0.73 1.85 -17.68
N GLU A 19 1.00 2.67 -18.67
CA GLU A 19 1.46 2.24 -19.97
C GLU A 19 2.98 2.39 -20.04
N THR A 20 3.67 1.36 -20.52
CA THR A 20 5.12 1.33 -20.59
C THR A 20 5.59 1.12 -22.03
N SER A 21 6.65 1.84 -22.39
CA SER A 21 7.46 1.65 -23.58
C SER A 21 8.93 1.47 -23.18
N PRO A 22 9.86 1.13 -24.08
CA PRO A 22 11.28 1.05 -23.76
C PRO A 22 11.87 2.33 -23.14
N SER A 23 11.27 3.50 -23.42
CA SER A 23 11.80 4.80 -23.02
C SER A 23 10.90 5.58 -22.03
N SER A 24 9.70 5.07 -21.70
CA SER A 24 8.76 5.83 -20.90
C SER A 24 7.82 4.97 -20.06
N ILE A 25 7.36 5.52 -18.94
CA ILE A 25 6.27 5.00 -18.12
C ILE A 25 5.27 6.14 -17.91
N SER A 26 4.03 5.93 -18.33
CA SER A 26 2.96 6.94 -18.24
C SER A 26 1.81 6.42 -17.39
N PHE A 27 1.39 7.20 -16.40
CA PHE A 27 0.19 6.89 -15.62
C PHE A 27 -1.06 7.08 -16.50
N ILE A 28 -1.89 6.03 -16.61
CA ILE A 28 -3.10 6.05 -17.45
C ILE A 28 -4.40 5.88 -16.66
N GLY A 29 -4.33 5.48 -15.40
CA GLY A 29 -5.52 5.36 -14.58
C GLY A 29 -5.31 4.68 -13.25
N GLY A 30 -6.38 4.62 -12.46
CA GLY A 30 -6.34 3.94 -11.17
C GLY A 30 -7.73 3.67 -10.59
N ILE A 31 -7.78 2.75 -9.65
CA ILE A 31 -8.99 2.35 -8.93
C ILE A 31 -8.74 2.52 -7.44
N ARG A 32 -9.76 2.95 -6.70
CA ARG A 32 -9.70 3.08 -5.25
C ARG A 32 -10.96 2.51 -4.60
N SER A 33 -10.78 1.67 -3.57
CA SER A 33 -11.86 1.11 -2.77
C SER A 33 -11.60 1.32 -1.28
N PRO A 34 -12.46 2.04 -0.56
CA PRO A 34 -12.31 2.26 0.88
C PRO A 34 -12.74 1.00 1.64
N ILE A 35 -11.76 0.25 2.19
CA ILE A 35 -12.00 -0.98 2.99
C ILE A 35 -11.77 -0.76 4.47
N ARG A 36 -10.93 0.24 4.85
CA ARG A 36 -10.67 0.65 6.23
C ARG A 36 -10.14 -0.49 7.11
N LEU A 37 -9.15 -1.24 6.62
CA LEU A 37 -8.52 -2.33 7.38
C LEU A 37 -7.97 -1.86 8.72
N GLY A 38 -7.45 -0.64 8.78
CA GLY A 38 -6.84 -0.07 9.98
C GLY A 38 -7.81 0.14 11.13
N GLU A 39 -9.09 0.40 10.87
CA GLU A 39 -10.09 0.53 11.93
C GLU A 39 -10.21 -0.77 12.74
N GLU A 40 -10.20 -1.90 12.08
CA GLU A 40 -10.28 -3.20 12.72
C GLU A 40 -8.94 -3.60 13.36
N VAL A 41 -7.86 -3.53 12.61
CA VAL A 41 -6.55 -3.97 13.09
C VAL A 41 -6.05 -3.15 14.27
N PHE A 42 -6.22 -1.83 14.25
CA PHE A 42 -5.74 -0.99 15.34
C PHE A 42 -6.67 -0.99 16.59
N LYS A 43 -7.91 -1.46 16.45
CA LYS A 43 -8.81 -1.70 17.58
C LYS A 43 -8.66 -3.10 18.16
N ASN A 44 -8.66 -4.12 17.30
CA ASN A 44 -8.82 -5.52 17.68
C ASN A 44 -7.53 -6.33 17.54
N GLY A 45 -6.52 -5.82 16.81
CA GLY A 45 -5.24 -6.48 16.60
C GLY A 45 -5.23 -7.50 15.46
N TYR A 46 -6.33 -7.76 14.77
CA TYR A 46 -6.40 -8.78 13.73
C TYR A 46 -7.36 -8.39 12.59
N LEU A 47 -7.27 -9.09 11.48
CA LEU A 47 -8.19 -9.02 10.33
C LEU A 47 -9.24 -10.12 10.47
N SER A 48 -10.52 -9.76 10.54
CA SER A 48 -11.62 -10.73 10.62
C SER A 48 -11.87 -11.44 9.29
N ASP A 49 -12.53 -12.59 9.36
CA ASP A 49 -12.96 -13.34 8.17
C ASP A 49 -13.86 -12.51 7.25
N ALA A 50 -14.73 -11.68 7.85
CA ALA A 50 -15.61 -10.78 7.10
C ALA A 50 -14.78 -9.78 6.29
N LYS A 51 -13.77 -9.18 6.93
CA LYS A 51 -12.88 -8.22 6.29
C LYS A 51 -11.99 -8.87 5.22
N LEU A 52 -11.51 -10.08 5.46
CA LEU A 52 -10.76 -10.85 4.46
C LEU A 52 -11.62 -11.22 3.25
N LYS A 53 -12.88 -11.60 3.44
CA LYS A 53 -13.83 -11.84 2.33
C LYS A 53 -14.10 -10.59 1.50
N GLU A 54 -14.27 -9.42 2.16
CA GLU A 54 -14.42 -8.12 1.51
C GLU A 54 -13.18 -7.76 0.67
N LEU A 55 -11.99 -8.00 1.21
CA LEU A 55 -10.71 -7.79 0.55
C LEU A 55 -10.58 -8.67 -0.70
N VAL A 56 -10.85 -9.97 -0.59
CA VAL A 56 -10.86 -10.91 -1.72
C VAL A 56 -11.81 -10.44 -2.82
N LYS A 57 -13.04 -10.07 -2.46
CA LYS A 57 -14.04 -9.59 -3.43
C LYS A 57 -13.55 -8.36 -4.19
N THR A 58 -12.93 -7.43 -3.45
CA THR A 58 -12.42 -6.19 -4.04
C THR A 58 -11.26 -6.43 -4.99
N ILE A 59 -10.28 -7.26 -4.59
CA ILE A 59 -9.13 -7.56 -5.45
C ILE A 59 -9.58 -8.34 -6.70
N LYS A 60 -10.49 -9.30 -6.57
CA LYS A 60 -11.07 -10.00 -7.74
C LYS A 60 -11.77 -9.06 -8.72
N LYS A 61 -12.39 -7.99 -8.21
CA LYS A 61 -12.97 -6.95 -9.08
C LYS A 61 -11.86 -6.21 -9.84
N TYR A 62 -10.73 -5.88 -9.19
CA TYR A 62 -9.59 -5.25 -9.86
C TYR A 62 -8.97 -6.20 -10.91
N GLN A 63 -8.78 -7.46 -10.56
CA GLN A 63 -8.29 -8.47 -11.49
C GLN A 63 -9.19 -8.63 -12.73
N LYS A 64 -10.53 -8.52 -12.55
CA LYS A 64 -11.48 -8.50 -13.68
C LYS A 64 -11.25 -7.28 -14.57
N THR A 65 -11.10 -6.10 -13.97
CA THR A 65 -10.77 -4.88 -14.74
C THR A 65 -9.46 -5.04 -15.50
N PHE A 66 -8.42 -5.58 -14.86
CA PHE A 66 -7.11 -5.81 -15.50
C PHE A 66 -7.23 -6.72 -16.72
N ARG A 67 -7.93 -7.84 -16.59
CA ARG A 67 -8.16 -8.74 -17.74
C ARG A 67 -8.89 -8.03 -18.89
N ASN A 68 -9.92 -7.24 -18.58
CA ASN A 68 -10.68 -6.51 -19.60
C ASN A 68 -9.83 -5.44 -20.32
N GLU A 69 -8.81 -4.90 -19.64
CA GLU A 69 -7.90 -3.88 -20.17
C GLU A 69 -6.60 -4.45 -20.75
N GLY A 70 -6.44 -5.78 -20.75
CA GLY A 70 -5.24 -6.46 -21.26
C GLY A 70 -4.01 -6.25 -20.36
N ILE A 71 -4.21 -6.08 -19.04
CA ILE A 71 -3.13 -5.97 -18.06
C ILE A 71 -2.83 -7.36 -17.51
N GLU A 72 -1.70 -7.92 -17.89
CA GLU A 72 -1.27 -9.26 -17.47
C GLU A 72 -0.23 -9.20 -16.34
N LEU A 73 0.57 -8.13 -16.30
CA LEU A 73 1.62 -7.94 -15.31
C LEU A 73 1.21 -6.92 -14.25
N TYR A 74 1.10 -7.38 -13.02
CA TYR A 74 0.83 -6.52 -11.87
C TYR A 74 1.41 -7.10 -10.58
N GLU A 75 1.66 -6.24 -9.60
CA GLU A 75 2.06 -6.62 -8.24
C GLU A 75 1.00 -6.22 -7.22
N ILE A 76 0.91 -7.01 -6.14
CA ILE A 76 0.08 -6.72 -4.98
C ILE A 76 0.99 -6.56 -3.76
N VAL A 77 0.97 -5.38 -3.16
CA VAL A 77 1.67 -5.10 -1.92
C VAL A 77 0.69 -4.79 -0.80
N ALA A 78 1.01 -5.20 0.41
CA ALA A 78 0.25 -4.89 1.61
C ALA A 78 1.16 -4.15 2.61
N THR A 79 0.61 -3.11 3.25
CA THR A 79 1.37 -2.19 4.08
C THR A 79 0.92 -2.20 5.54
N SER A 80 0.94 -1.07 6.21
CA SER A 80 0.87 -0.93 7.66
C SER A 80 -0.24 -1.72 8.35
N ALA A 81 -1.50 -1.67 7.91
CA ALA A 81 -2.58 -2.40 8.60
C ALA A 81 -2.36 -3.91 8.52
N PHE A 82 -2.02 -4.42 7.34
CA PHE A 82 -1.77 -5.84 7.13
C PHE A 82 -0.55 -6.31 7.93
N ARG A 83 0.56 -5.55 7.84
CA ARG A 83 1.82 -5.80 8.54
C ARG A 83 1.66 -5.84 10.07
N ASN A 84 0.79 -5.00 10.64
CA ASN A 84 0.57 -4.91 12.08
C ASN A 84 -0.58 -5.81 12.61
N SER A 85 -1.15 -6.65 11.77
CA SER A 85 -2.16 -7.62 12.20
C SER A 85 -1.50 -8.85 12.84
N ASN A 86 -2.05 -9.34 13.95
CA ASN A 86 -1.56 -10.53 14.63
C ASN A 86 -1.71 -11.80 13.79
N ASN A 87 -2.67 -11.82 12.86
CA ASN A 87 -2.88 -12.91 11.90
C ASN A 87 -2.40 -12.56 10.48
N SER A 88 -1.42 -11.68 10.36
CA SER A 88 -0.91 -11.17 9.09
C SER A 88 -0.57 -12.28 8.08
N GLU A 89 0.19 -13.28 8.51
CA GLU A 89 0.66 -14.35 7.64
C GLU A 89 -0.48 -15.31 7.20
N ASP A 90 -1.39 -15.66 8.11
CA ASP A 90 -2.55 -16.48 7.77
C ASP A 90 -3.50 -15.72 6.83
N ALA A 91 -3.71 -14.44 7.08
CA ALA A 91 -4.48 -13.56 6.24
C ALA A 91 -3.87 -13.44 4.83
N ARG A 92 -2.54 -13.34 4.72
CA ARG A 92 -1.82 -13.33 3.46
C ARG A 92 -2.04 -14.63 2.67
N ARG A 93 -1.80 -15.79 3.31
CA ARG A 93 -2.00 -17.11 2.68
C ARG A 93 -3.45 -17.32 2.23
N TYR A 94 -4.41 -16.95 3.08
CA TYR A 94 -5.83 -17.00 2.72
C TYR A 94 -6.12 -16.16 1.48
N LEU A 95 -5.63 -14.93 1.45
CA LEU A 95 -5.83 -14.01 0.34
C LEU A 95 -5.23 -14.55 -0.95
N GLU A 96 -3.94 -14.94 -0.93
CA GLU A 96 -3.22 -15.52 -2.08
C GLU A 96 -3.96 -16.71 -2.68
N ASN A 97 -4.40 -17.65 -1.84
CA ASN A 97 -5.17 -18.82 -2.28
C ASN A 97 -6.50 -18.44 -2.95
N LYS A 98 -7.17 -17.39 -2.46
CA LYS A 98 -8.47 -16.96 -2.99
C LYS A 98 -8.38 -16.15 -4.26
N ILE A 99 -7.32 -15.37 -4.44
CA ILE A 99 -7.12 -14.52 -5.62
C ILE A 99 -6.20 -15.17 -6.67
N ASN A 100 -5.54 -16.27 -6.34
CA ASN A 100 -4.54 -16.95 -7.16
C ASN A 100 -3.42 -16.00 -7.63
N HIS A 101 -2.86 -15.23 -6.70
CA HIS A 101 -1.79 -14.27 -6.98
C HIS A 101 -0.98 -14.01 -5.68
N PRO A 102 0.35 -13.91 -5.76
CA PRO A 102 1.17 -13.59 -4.60
C PRO A 102 0.86 -12.19 -4.03
N VAL A 103 1.00 -12.05 -2.72
CA VAL A 103 0.86 -10.79 -1.99
C VAL A 103 2.10 -10.55 -1.14
N ARG A 104 2.80 -9.48 -1.39
CA ARG A 104 4.01 -9.11 -0.65
C ARG A 104 3.69 -8.11 0.46
N ILE A 105 3.95 -8.50 1.71
CA ILE A 105 3.87 -7.57 2.83
C ILE A 105 5.22 -6.85 2.92
N ILE A 106 5.21 -5.54 2.72
CA ILE A 106 6.44 -4.73 2.73
C ILE A 106 6.65 -4.06 4.10
N SER A 107 7.91 -3.91 4.50
CA SER A 107 8.30 -3.18 5.70
C SER A 107 8.09 -1.66 5.51
N GLY A 108 8.03 -0.91 6.61
CA GLY A 108 7.95 0.55 6.54
C GLY A 108 9.19 1.18 5.89
N LEU A 109 10.37 0.56 6.07
CA LEU A 109 11.60 1.01 5.41
C LEU A 109 11.57 0.75 3.90
N GLU A 110 11.01 -0.39 3.45
CA GLU A 110 10.80 -0.63 2.02
C GLU A 110 9.81 0.39 1.43
N GLU A 111 8.72 0.69 2.17
CA GLU A 111 7.73 1.70 1.80
C GLU A 111 8.40 3.09 1.66
N ALA A 112 9.21 3.49 2.65
CA ALA A 112 10.01 4.73 2.60
C ALA A 112 11.01 4.75 1.43
N LYS A 113 11.67 3.62 1.15
CA LYS A 113 12.58 3.48 0.01
C LYS A 113 11.89 3.70 -1.33
N LEU A 114 10.63 3.30 -1.48
CA LEU A 114 9.88 3.51 -2.72
C LEU A 114 9.73 5.01 -3.06
N ILE A 115 9.75 5.90 -2.07
CA ILE A 115 9.73 7.36 -2.30
C ILE A 115 10.93 7.81 -3.13
N SER A 116 12.10 7.19 -2.93
CA SER A 116 13.32 7.55 -3.66
C SER A 116 13.23 7.33 -5.17
N TYR A 117 12.35 6.45 -5.63
CA TYR A 117 12.13 6.20 -7.06
C TYR A 117 11.21 7.22 -7.73
N HIS A 118 10.56 8.10 -6.93
CA HIS A 118 9.73 9.15 -7.51
C HIS A 118 10.62 10.16 -8.25
N PRO A 119 10.29 10.58 -9.51
CA PRO A 119 11.15 11.47 -10.29
C PRO A 119 11.57 12.76 -9.57
N LYS A 120 10.66 13.35 -8.79
CA LYS A 120 10.98 14.53 -7.98
C LYS A 120 11.99 14.24 -6.86
N ALA A 121 12.11 13.00 -6.40
CA ALA A 121 13.09 12.62 -5.38
C ALA A 121 14.51 12.46 -5.92
N GLN A 122 14.68 12.36 -7.21
CA GLN A 122 15.98 12.10 -7.87
C GLN A 122 16.80 13.37 -8.17
N SER A 123 16.34 14.55 -7.76
CA SER A 123 17.12 15.78 -7.93
C SER A 123 18.17 15.95 -6.81
N ASN A 124 19.29 16.61 -7.12
CA ASN A 124 20.41 16.86 -6.18
C ASN A 124 20.19 18.06 -5.21
N ILE A 125 18.93 18.41 -4.95
CA ILE A 125 18.56 19.50 -4.04
C ILE A 125 18.24 18.92 -2.67
N ASN A 126 18.73 19.50 -1.59
CA ASN A 126 18.36 19.13 -0.22
C ASN A 126 16.85 19.18 -0.04
N LYS A 127 16.25 18.07 0.43
CA LYS A 127 14.79 17.94 0.53
C LYS A 127 14.36 16.84 1.47
N ILE A 128 13.14 16.97 1.95
CA ILE A 128 12.45 15.95 2.73
C ILE A 128 11.12 15.64 2.02
N TYR A 129 10.84 14.36 1.80
CA TYR A 129 9.53 13.87 1.43
C TYR A 129 8.92 13.17 2.63
N VAL A 130 7.69 13.53 2.94
CA VAL A 130 6.92 12.94 4.02
C VAL A 130 5.63 12.38 3.42
N ASP A 131 5.45 11.06 3.50
CA ASP A 131 4.19 10.40 3.12
C ASP A 131 3.43 10.02 4.38
N VAL A 132 2.33 10.70 4.64
CA VAL A 132 1.47 10.45 5.79
C VAL A 132 0.36 9.48 5.40
N GLY A 133 0.56 8.21 5.74
CA GLY A 133 -0.41 7.15 5.55
C GLY A 133 -1.47 7.07 6.65
N GLY A 134 -2.35 6.07 6.54
CA GLY A 134 -3.35 5.81 7.57
C GLY A 134 -2.77 5.17 8.85
N GLY A 135 -1.75 4.33 8.71
CA GLY A 135 -1.17 3.57 9.81
C GLY A 135 0.27 3.88 10.13
N SER A 136 1.01 4.46 9.19
CA SER A 136 2.41 4.85 9.32
C SER A 136 2.69 6.16 8.59
N THR A 137 3.87 6.71 8.81
CA THR A 137 4.41 7.88 8.11
C THR A 137 5.83 7.55 7.68
N GLU A 138 6.10 7.67 6.42
CA GLU A 138 7.38 7.40 5.79
C GLU A 138 8.09 8.72 5.44
N CYS A 139 9.39 8.78 5.74
CA CYS A 139 10.23 9.92 5.42
C CYS A 139 11.40 9.49 4.54
N TYR A 140 11.62 10.22 3.47
CA TYR A 140 12.83 10.19 2.66
C TYR A 140 13.51 11.54 2.74
N ILE A 141 14.75 11.56 3.17
CA ILE A 141 15.56 12.76 3.37
C ILE A 141 16.76 12.69 2.44
N PHE A 142 16.98 13.73 1.66
CA PHE A 142 18.19 13.92 0.87
C PHE A 142 18.87 15.20 1.30
N GLU A 143 20.11 15.08 1.78
CA GLU A 143 20.90 16.19 2.28
C GLU A 143 22.38 15.97 1.98
N ASN A 144 23.03 16.99 1.39
CA ASN A 144 24.48 17.00 1.11
C ASN A 144 24.97 15.74 0.36
N GLY A 145 24.23 15.30 -0.65
CA GLY A 145 24.58 14.14 -1.45
C GLY A 145 24.29 12.78 -0.80
N LYS A 146 23.75 12.79 0.42
CA LYS A 146 23.38 11.57 1.15
C LYS A 146 21.86 11.47 1.29
N HIS A 147 21.36 10.23 1.34
CA HIS A 147 19.96 9.99 1.62
C HIS A 147 19.79 9.11 2.86
N SER A 148 18.71 9.38 3.59
CA SER A 148 18.26 8.54 4.69
C SER A 148 16.75 8.30 4.57
N ILE A 149 16.30 7.18 5.11
CA ILE A 149 14.89 6.77 5.10
C ILE A 149 14.48 6.42 6.52
N GLN A 150 13.26 6.79 6.88
CA GLN A 150 12.67 6.46 8.17
C GLN A 150 11.20 6.09 7.98
N SER A 151 10.69 5.23 8.86
CA SER A 151 9.26 4.92 8.94
C SER A 151 8.83 4.94 10.39
N PHE A 152 7.73 5.62 10.65
CA PHE A 152 7.16 5.78 11.98
C PHE A 152 5.78 5.12 12.03
N GLN A 153 5.47 4.43 13.12
CA GLN A 153 4.12 3.89 13.36
C GLN A 153 3.15 5.00 13.78
N LEU A 154 3.09 6.05 12.99
CA LEU A 154 2.28 7.24 13.17
C LEU A 154 1.50 7.50 11.89
N GLY A 155 0.17 7.38 11.94
CA GLY A 155 -0.69 7.57 10.77
C GLY A 155 -2.06 8.10 11.16
N ALA A 156 -2.77 8.69 10.21
CA ALA A 156 -4.02 9.41 10.44
C ALA A 156 -5.08 8.54 11.14
N VAL A 157 -5.32 7.31 10.66
CA VAL A 157 -6.31 6.39 11.25
C VAL A 157 -5.87 5.95 12.65
N ARG A 158 -4.58 5.66 12.83
CA ARG A 158 -4.02 5.26 14.12
C ARG A 158 -4.17 6.36 15.19
N LEU A 159 -3.97 7.63 14.81
CA LEU A 159 -4.14 8.77 15.69
C LEU A 159 -5.60 9.03 16.06
N MET A 160 -6.51 8.96 15.08
CA MET A 160 -7.95 9.12 15.34
C MET A 160 -8.44 8.11 16.36
N LEU A 161 -8.10 6.83 16.20
CA LEU A 161 -8.52 5.77 17.11
C LEU A 161 -7.90 5.87 18.52
N LYS A 162 -6.75 6.54 18.68
CA LYS A 162 -6.17 6.84 20.00
C LYS A 162 -6.92 7.97 20.72
N LYS A 163 -7.43 8.94 19.97
CA LYS A 163 -8.19 10.06 20.54
C LYS A 163 -9.52 9.59 21.13
N ASP A 164 -10.22 8.67 20.43
CA ASP A 164 -11.51 8.12 20.88
C ASP A 164 -11.40 7.27 22.17
N LYS A 165 -10.19 6.82 22.55
CA LYS A 165 -9.96 6.08 23.81
C LYS A 165 -9.70 6.97 25.02
N LYS A 166 -9.58 8.30 24.84
CA LYS A 166 -9.29 9.27 25.91
C LYS A 166 -10.48 10.15 26.27
N SER A 167 -11.59 10.03 25.55
CA SER A 167 -12.89 10.60 25.85
C SER A 167 -13.79 9.54 26.49
#